data_024e87da30989d1c676ca417c5d143d2
#
_entry.id   024e87da30989d1c676ca417c5d143d2
#
_cell.length_a   1.000
_cell.length_b   1.000
_cell.length_c   1.000
_cell.angle_alpha   90.00
_cell.angle_beta   90.00
_cell.angle_gamma   90.00
#
_symmetry.space_group_name_H-M   'P 1'
#
loop_
_entity.id
_entity.type
_entity.pdbx_description
1 polymer ?
#
loop_
_entity_poly.entity_id
_entity_poly.type
_entity_poly.pdbx_seq_one_letter_code
_entity_poly.pdbx_strand_id
1 'polypeptide(L)'
;MPEPFKNLLSKTVITGMGKHFARAWPEFDRAAFIAAATKNLNALELKERSVQITSTMATFLPDDFHRAAAIMLAALAPDDWDDAGNPEVDDRGIVGWAVMPMTHYVGLYGLKHFPLSMTLLKEMTKRSSSEFGIRFFLLEEPKRTLSTLEKWTRDSNHHVRRLVSEGTRPRLPWAMQLPAFVKDPAPILPLLEMLKDDEEEYVRRSVANNLNDIAKDHPDRVAKIAGQWLAGASKDRKKLVNHACRTLIKKGHQKTLKALGYGPARIELKKLKILTARVAFGDALLFELCLTSTSKKPQQIG
;
A
#
# COMPACT_ATOMS: atom_id res chain seq x y z
N MET A 1 21.03 11.37 -9.01
CA MET A 1 19.98 10.33 -9.28
C MET A 1 19.33 9.99 -7.94
N PRO A 2 18.02 9.75 -7.88
CA PRO A 2 17.41 9.32 -6.61
C PRO A 2 18.06 8.01 -6.16
N GLU A 3 18.19 7.84 -4.84
CA GLU A 3 18.77 6.66 -4.21
C GLU A 3 17.97 5.40 -4.60
N PRO A 4 18.62 4.29 -4.98
CA PRO A 4 17.90 3.05 -5.30
C PRO A 4 17.11 2.52 -4.11
N PHE A 5 15.87 2.10 -4.31
CA PHE A 5 14.99 1.56 -3.25
C PHE A 5 15.60 0.42 -2.44
N LYS A 6 16.49 -0.37 -3.02
CA LYS A 6 17.19 -1.45 -2.30
C LYS A 6 17.98 -0.95 -1.08
N ASN A 7 18.43 0.30 -1.10
CA ASN A 7 19.19 0.89 0.00
C ASN A 7 18.34 1.19 1.24
N LEU A 8 17.00 1.12 1.14
CA LEU A 8 16.10 1.13 2.30
C LEU A 8 16.30 -0.07 3.25
N LEU A 9 16.92 -1.14 2.77
CA LEU A 9 17.43 -2.27 3.56
C LEU A 9 18.96 -2.32 3.46
N SER A 10 19.60 -1.26 3.93
CA SER A 10 21.05 -1.09 3.93
C SER A 10 21.74 -1.92 5.04
N LYS A 11 23.07 -2.03 4.97
CA LYS A 11 23.86 -2.64 6.04
C LYS A 11 23.65 -1.92 7.39
N THR A 12 23.48 -0.60 7.38
CA THR A 12 23.20 0.21 8.57
C THR A 12 21.87 -0.22 9.21
N VAL A 13 20.81 -0.35 8.42
CA VAL A 13 19.49 -0.82 8.88
C VAL A 13 19.58 -2.22 9.49
N ILE A 14 20.25 -3.16 8.82
CA ILE A 14 20.45 -4.54 9.33
C ILE A 14 21.27 -4.55 10.63
N THR A 15 22.28 -3.70 10.73
CA THR A 15 23.08 -3.55 11.96
C THR A 15 22.22 -3.02 13.12
N GLY A 16 21.33 -2.06 12.84
CA GLY A 16 20.34 -1.55 13.78
C GLY A 16 19.38 -2.64 14.27
N MET A 17 18.84 -3.45 13.33
CA MET A 17 17.99 -4.59 13.70
C MET A 17 18.72 -5.54 14.66
N GLY A 18 19.95 -5.93 14.34
CA GLY A 18 20.76 -6.80 15.20
C GLY A 18 21.01 -6.21 16.58
N LYS A 19 21.23 -4.87 16.69
CA LYS A 19 21.35 -4.15 17.98
C LYS A 19 20.07 -4.30 18.80
N HIS A 20 18.92 -4.10 18.20
CA HIS A 20 17.64 -4.13 18.91
C HIS A 20 17.20 -5.55 19.26
N PHE A 21 17.47 -6.56 18.45
CA PHE A 21 17.26 -7.95 18.82
C PHE A 21 18.14 -8.37 20.01
N ALA A 22 19.44 -8.01 20.00
CA ALA A 22 20.33 -8.29 21.13
C ALA A 22 19.93 -7.55 22.42
N ARG A 23 19.36 -6.35 22.31
CA ARG A 23 18.79 -5.63 23.45
C ARG A 23 17.55 -6.36 24.01
N ALA A 24 16.68 -6.86 23.13
CA ALA A 24 15.48 -7.59 23.52
C ALA A 24 15.77 -8.99 24.05
N TRP A 25 16.85 -9.60 23.59
CA TRP A 25 17.28 -10.95 23.96
C TRP A 25 18.83 -11.03 24.01
N PRO A 26 19.43 -10.97 25.22
CA PRO A 26 20.90 -10.91 25.40
C PRO A 26 21.68 -12.08 24.79
N GLU A 27 21.04 -13.27 24.64
CA GLU A 27 21.65 -14.46 24.05
C GLU A 27 21.68 -14.41 22.50
N PHE A 28 21.11 -13.36 21.88
CA PHE A 28 21.07 -13.21 20.43
C PHE A 28 22.47 -12.97 19.86
N ASP A 29 22.94 -13.85 18.97
CA ASP A 29 24.22 -13.68 18.28
C ASP A 29 24.15 -12.59 17.22
N ARG A 30 24.29 -11.35 17.71
CA ARG A 30 24.24 -10.15 16.87
C ARG A 30 25.29 -10.16 15.75
N ALA A 31 26.50 -10.65 16.03
CA ALA A 31 27.59 -10.61 15.06
C ALA A 31 27.34 -11.55 13.91
N ALA A 32 26.97 -12.79 14.23
CA ALA A 32 26.65 -13.80 13.22
C ALA A 32 25.39 -13.43 12.41
N PHE A 33 24.35 -12.88 13.06
CA PHE A 33 23.16 -12.36 12.39
C PHE A 33 23.52 -11.30 11.34
N ILE A 34 24.28 -10.26 11.72
CA ILE A 34 24.68 -9.18 10.81
C ILE A 34 25.49 -9.74 9.64
N ALA A 35 26.46 -10.62 9.92
CA ALA A 35 27.29 -11.23 8.89
C ALA A 35 26.45 -12.01 7.86
N ALA A 36 25.49 -12.83 8.33
CA ALA A 36 24.61 -13.61 7.48
C ALA A 36 23.63 -12.74 6.68
N ALA A 37 22.96 -11.77 7.35
CA ALA A 37 21.96 -10.93 6.74
C ALA A 37 22.55 -9.93 5.74
N THR A 38 23.85 -9.59 5.85
CA THR A 38 24.53 -8.68 4.90
C THR A 38 25.36 -9.40 3.83
N LYS A 39 25.36 -10.73 3.81
CA LYS A 39 26.11 -11.50 2.82
C LYS A 39 25.66 -11.16 1.40
N ASN A 40 26.61 -10.75 0.55
CA ASN A 40 26.37 -10.36 -0.85
C ASN A 40 25.25 -9.30 -1.04
N LEU A 41 25.00 -8.45 -0.05
CA LEU A 41 23.87 -7.51 -0.02
C LEU A 41 23.83 -6.60 -1.25
N ASN A 42 24.98 -6.18 -1.79
CA ASN A 42 25.06 -5.28 -2.94
C ASN A 42 24.49 -5.89 -4.24
N ALA A 43 24.54 -7.23 -4.36
CA ALA A 43 24.00 -7.94 -5.52
C ALA A 43 22.49 -8.14 -5.44
N LEU A 44 21.86 -7.88 -4.29
CA LEU A 44 20.46 -8.15 -4.02
C LEU A 44 19.60 -6.90 -4.23
N GLU A 45 18.43 -7.09 -4.82
CA GLU A 45 17.38 -6.10 -4.92
C GLU A 45 16.51 -6.06 -3.64
N LEU A 46 15.65 -5.03 -3.47
CA LEU A 46 14.91 -4.78 -2.22
C LEU A 46 14.19 -6.02 -1.67
N LYS A 47 13.47 -6.73 -2.52
CA LYS A 47 12.72 -7.94 -2.10
C LYS A 47 13.63 -9.09 -1.72
N GLU A 48 14.72 -9.28 -2.44
CA GLU A 48 15.71 -10.30 -2.16
C GLU A 48 16.43 -10.05 -0.83
N ARG A 49 16.74 -8.76 -0.54
CA ARG A 49 17.25 -8.34 0.77
C ARG A 49 16.27 -8.66 1.89
N SER A 50 14.97 -8.32 1.69
CA SER A 50 13.94 -8.63 2.67
C SER A 50 13.84 -10.14 2.94
N VAL A 51 13.85 -10.96 1.90
CA VAL A 51 13.83 -12.44 2.02
C VAL A 51 15.06 -12.94 2.75
N GLN A 52 16.26 -12.46 2.41
CA GLN A 52 17.50 -12.84 3.08
C GLN A 52 17.47 -12.50 4.57
N ILE A 53 17.03 -11.28 4.93
CA ILE A 53 16.90 -10.85 6.33
C ILE A 53 15.88 -11.74 7.06
N THR A 54 14.72 -11.99 6.46
CA THR A 54 13.68 -12.86 7.02
C THR A 54 14.19 -14.28 7.28
N SER A 55 14.90 -14.88 6.32
CA SER A 55 15.50 -16.23 6.47
C SER A 55 16.58 -16.23 7.55
N THR A 56 17.38 -15.18 7.63
CA THR A 56 18.38 -15.02 8.69
C THR A 56 17.71 -14.87 10.06
N MET A 57 16.61 -14.11 10.16
CA MET A 57 15.82 -14.04 11.40
C MET A 57 15.35 -15.42 11.85
N ALA A 58 14.89 -16.26 10.91
CA ALA A 58 14.45 -17.62 11.23
C ALA A 58 15.59 -18.54 11.73
N THR A 59 16.83 -18.26 11.34
CA THR A 59 18.01 -19.00 11.82
C THR A 59 18.44 -18.56 13.22
N PHE A 60 18.27 -17.28 13.55
CA PHE A 60 18.86 -16.68 14.76
C PHE A 60 17.85 -16.38 15.87
N LEU A 61 16.55 -16.28 15.56
CA LEU A 61 15.50 -16.19 16.57
C LEU A 61 15.12 -17.59 17.08
N PRO A 62 14.53 -17.72 18.28
CA PRO A 62 14.07 -19.00 18.78
C PRO A 62 13.07 -19.67 17.84
N ASP A 63 13.14 -21.02 17.72
CA ASP A 63 12.16 -21.82 16.96
C ASP A 63 10.74 -21.68 17.50
N ASP A 64 10.61 -21.46 18.82
CA ASP A 64 9.31 -21.17 19.44
C ASP A 64 8.81 -19.81 19.00
N PHE A 65 7.72 -19.80 18.25
CA PHE A 65 7.14 -18.58 17.68
C PHE A 65 6.69 -17.59 18.77
N HIS A 66 6.25 -18.04 19.94
CA HIS A 66 5.85 -17.12 21.02
C HIS A 66 7.05 -16.36 21.57
N ARG A 67 8.19 -17.03 21.74
CA ARG A 67 9.44 -16.38 22.15
C ARG A 67 9.96 -15.44 21.08
N ALA A 68 10.00 -15.87 19.82
CA ALA A 68 10.39 -15.01 18.69
C ALA A 68 9.48 -13.75 18.59
N ALA A 69 8.18 -13.93 18.77
CA ALA A 69 7.20 -12.84 18.80
C ALA A 69 7.46 -11.84 19.91
N ALA A 70 7.74 -12.30 21.11
CA ALA A 70 8.05 -11.45 22.26
C ALA A 70 9.33 -10.62 22.02
N ILE A 71 10.37 -11.24 21.43
CA ILE A 71 11.63 -10.56 21.07
C ILE A 71 11.37 -9.49 20.00
N MET A 72 10.60 -9.83 18.95
CA MET A 72 10.25 -8.89 17.89
C MET A 72 9.46 -7.69 18.43
N LEU A 73 8.48 -7.90 19.32
CA LEU A 73 7.73 -6.82 19.96
C LEU A 73 8.63 -5.92 20.81
N ALA A 74 9.50 -6.51 21.63
CA ALA A 74 10.43 -5.78 22.49
C ALA A 74 11.51 -5.01 21.70
N ALA A 75 11.78 -5.44 20.46
CA ALA A 75 12.73 -4.76 19.58
C ALA A 75 12.14 -3.57 18.83
N LEU A 76 10.79 -3.43 18.76
CA LEU A 76 10.15 -2.30 18.07
C LEU A 76 10.43 -0.96 18.80
N ALA A 77 10.46 0.12 18.04
CA ALA A 77 10.46 1.47 18.57
C ALA A 77 9.11 1.79 19.28
N PRO A 78 9.03 2.83 20.12
CA PRO A 78 7.75 3.36 20.59
C PRO A 78 6.79 3.70 19.44
N ASP A 79 5.49 3.78 19.71
CA ASP A 79 4.46 4.07 18.69
C ASP A 79 4.14 5.58 18.56
N ASP A 80 5.08 6.40 18.96
CA ASP A 80 5.08 7.87 18.83
C ASP A 80 5.68 8.37 17.50
N TRP A 81 5.86 7.48 16.54
CA TRP A 81 6.40 7.80 15.23
C TRP A 81 5.40 8.63 14.43
N ASP A 82 5.84 9.77 13.95
CA ASP A 82 5.10 10.59 13.01
C ASP A 82 5.57 10.33 11.57
N ASP A 83 4.68 10.57 10.59
CA ASP A 83 4.96 10.37 9.16
C ASP A 83 5.96 11.40 8.58
N ALA A 84 6.44 12.34 9.36
CA ALA A 84 7.30 13.44 8.91
C ALA A 84 8.71 13.01 8.52
N GLY A 85 9.12 11.80 8.87
CA GLY A 85 10.37 11.20 8.47
C GLY A 85 10.33 9.69 8.66
N ASN A 86 10.83 8.95 7.69
CA ASN A 86 11.01 7.50 7.81
C ASN A 86 12.48 7.27 8.22
N PRO A 87 12.82 7.23 9.53
CA PRO A 87 14.20 7.07 9.93
C PRO A 87 14.71 5.73 9.44
N GLU A 88 15.89 5.70 8.85
CA GLU A 88 16.56 4.45 8.49
C GLU A 88 16.81 3.61 9.74
N VAL A 89 17.18 4.28 10.84
CA VAL A 89 17.50 3.67 12.14
C VAL A 89 17.01 4.59 13.24
N ASP A 90 16.28 4.04 14.21
CA ASP A 90 15.94 4.69 15.46
C ASP A 90 16.70 4.00 16.61
N ASP A 91 17.38 4.77 17.46
CA ASP A 91 18.11 4.20 18.60
C ASP A 91 17.20 3.59 19.67
N ARG A 92 15.91 3.93 19.66
CA ARG A 92 14.90 3.41 20.58
C ARG A 92 14.36 2.04 20.16
N GLY A 93 14.41 1.69 18.86
CA GLY A 93 13.90 0.41 18.37
C GLY A 93 13.80 0.32 16.83
N ILE A 94 13.25 -0.77 16.37
CA ILE A 94 13.03 -1.04 14.95
C ILE A 94 11.81 -0.26 14.44
N VAL A 95 12.00 0.48 13.36
CA VAL A 95 10.98 1.31 12.70
C VAL A 95 11.23 1.35 11.18
N GLY A 96 10.28 1.84 10.42
CA GLY A 96 10.43 2.06 8.99
C GLY A 96 10.61 0.76 8.19
N TRP A 97 11.44 0.80 7.16
CA TRP A 97 11.63 -0.33 6.24
C TRP A 97 12.19 -1.60 6.88
N ALA A 98 12.88 -1.47 8.02
CA ALA A 98 13.34 -2.62 8.82
C ALA A 98 12.20 -3.51 9.32
N VAL A 99 10.97 -3.00 9.39
CA VAL A 99 9.78 -3.75 9.76
C VAL A 99 9.34 -4.72 8.65
N MET A 100 9.63 -4.43 7.38
CA MET A 100 9.21 -5.25 6.24
C MET A 100 9.62 -6.73 6.38
N PRO A 101 10.91 -7.09 6.61
CA PRO A 101 11.31 -8.48 6.81
C PRO A 101 10.69 -9.12 8.06
N MET A 102 10.40 -8.34 9.11
CA MET A 102 9.72 -8.84 10.31
C MET A 102 8.27 -9.24 10.00
N THR A 103 7.54 -8.42 9.24
CA THR A 103 6.17 -8.76 8.81
C THR A 103 6.14 -9.98 7.91
N HIS A 104 7.16 -10.15 7.08
CA HIS A 104 7.34 -11.32 6.23
C HIS A 104 7.60 -12.59 7.08
N TYR A 105 8.43 -12.47 8.11
CA TYR A 105 8.64 -13.54 9.09
C TYR A 105 7.31 -13.98 9.75
N VAL A 106 6.50 -13.03 10.20
CA VAL A 106 5.19 -13.33 10.77
C VAL A 106 4.28 -14.04 9.77
N GLY A 107 4.30 -13.61 8.50
CA GLY A 107 3.53 -14.25 7.43
C GLY A 107 3.95 -15.71 7.17
N LEU A 108 5.24 -16.02 7.22
CA LEU A 108 5.77 -17.35 6.94
C LEU A 108 5.64 -18.32 8.14
N TYR A 109 5.91 -17.84 9.35
CA TYR A 109 6.05 -18.71 10.53
C TYR A 109 4.89 -18.57 11.52
N GLY A 110 4.05 -17.54 11.38
CA GLY A 110 2.99 -17.22 12.32
C GLY A 110 1.59 -17.73 11.97
N LEU A 111 1.38 -18.39 10.82
CA LEU A 111 0.05 -18.80 10.34
C LEU A 111 -0.72 -19.65 11.38
N LYS A 112 -0.03 -20.57 12.07
CA LYS A 112 -0.64 -21.42 13.11
C LYS A 112 -0.94 -20.66 14.42
N HIS A 113 -0.43 -19.45 14.57
CA HIS A 113 -0.54 -18.60 15.76
C HIS A 113 -1.35 -17.34 15.48
N PHE A 114 -2.47 -17.47 14.79
CA PHE A 114 -3.26 -16.38 14.24
C PHE A 114 -3.49 -15.19 15.20
N PRO A 115 -3.97 -15.35 16.46
CA PRO A 115 -4.22 -14.20 17.34
C PRO A 115 -2.96 -13.41 17.65
N LEU A 116 -1.85 -14.12 17.94
CA LEU A 116 -0.56 -13.50 18.23
C LEU A 116 0.01 -12.80 17.00
N SER A 117 -0.09 -13.42 15.83
CA SER A 117 0.35 -12.85 14.55
C SER A 117 -0.41 -11.58 14.19
N MET A 118 -1.73 -11.53 14.41
CA MET A 118 -2.51 -10.31 14.21
C MET A 118 -2.06 -9.19 15.15
N THR A 119 -1.79 -9.50 16.42
CA THR A 119 -1.22 -8.54 17.37
C THR A 119 0.13 -8.01 16.90
N LEU A 120 1.04 -8.89 16.47
CA LEU A 120 2.35 -8.53 15.93
C LEU A 120 2.23 -7.61 14.70
N LEU A 121 1.44 -8.00 13.72
CA LEU A 121 1.25 -7.22 12.49
C LEU A 121 0.64 -5.85 12.78
N LYS A 122 -0.29 -5.78 13.75
CA LYS A 122 -0.87 -4.52 14.20
C LYS A 122 0.19 -3.61 14.84
N GLU A 123 0.97 -4.13 15.77
CA GLU A 123 2.02 -3.35 16.44
C GLU A 123 3.12 -2.92 15.46
N MET A 124 3.55 -3.80 14.58
CA MET A 124 4.49 -3.48 13.51
C MET A 124 3.95 -2.38 12.58
N THR A 125 2.64 -2.39 12.30
CA THR A 125 2.01 -1.40 11.43
C THR A 125 2.08 0.01 11.99
N LYS A 126 2.07 0.17 13.31
CA LYS A 126 2.23 1.47 13.96
C LYS A 126 3.64 2.07 13.77
N ARG A 127 4.62 1.33 13.31
CA ARG A 127 6.02 1.74 13.06
C ARG A 127 6.40 1.75 11.60
N SER A 128 5.52 1.21 10.73
CA SER A 128 5.67 1.20 9.27
C SER A 128 4.40 0.68 8.61
N SER A 129 4.48 -0.44 7.85
CA SER A 129 3.30 -1.10 7.30
C SER A 129 3.47 -2.61 7.28
N SER A 130 2.42 -3.33 7.66
CA SER A 130 2.36 -4.80 7.56
C SER A 130 1.62 -5.30 6.31
N GLU A 131 1.49 -4.46 5.30
CA GLU A 131 0.73 -4.76 4.07
C GLU A 131 1.22 -6.00 3.32
N PHE A 132 2.49 -6.35 3.45
CA PHE A 132 3.04 -7.58 2.87
C PHE A 132 2.72 -8.81 3.74
N GLY A 133 2.87 -8.72 5.06
CA GLY A 133 2.68 -9.83 6.00
C GLY A 133 1.23 -10.25 6.16
N ILE A 134 0.29 -9.32 6.19
CA ILE A 134 -1.15 -9.62 6.35
C ILE A 134 -1.70 -10.47 5.19
N ARG A 135 -1.07 -10.43 4.02
CA ARG A 135 -1.54 -11.13 2.81
C ARG A 135 -1.40 -12.65 2.93
N PHE A 136 -0.46 -13.16 3.69
CA PHE A 136 -0.36 -14.60 3.99
C PHE A 136 -1.64 -15.09 4.68
N PHE A 137 -2.13 -14.32 5.64
CA PHE A 137 -3.35 -14.63 6.38
C PHE A 137 -4.62 -14.43 5.52
N LEU A 138 -4.63 -13.45 4.62
CA LEU A 138 -5.72 -13.27 3.66
C LEU A 138 -5.80 -14.40 2.64
N LEU A 139 -4.70 -15.07 2.33
CA LEU A 139 -4.68 -16.24 1.45
C LEU A 139 -5.11 -17.51 2.18
N GLU A 140 -4.64 -17.73 3.41
CA GLU A 140 -4.89 -18.97 4.16
C GLU A 140 -6.21 -18.95 4.93
N GLU A 141 -6.51 -17.88 5.65
CA GLU A 141 -7.71 -17.72 6.48
C GLU A 141 -8.49 -16.44 6.15
N PRO A 142 -8.97 -16.27 4.90
CA PRO A 142 -9.54 -14.99 4.44
C PRO A 142 -10.70 -14.49 5.31
N LYS A 143 -11.64 -15.36 5.69
CA LYS A 143 -12.81 -14.95 6.50
C LYS A 143 -12.40 -14.43 7.87
N ARG A 144 -11.50 -15.14 8.54
CA ARG A 144 -11.02 -14.78 9.89
C ARG A 144 -10.20 -13.50 9.86
N THR A 145 -9.36 -13.34 8.83
CA THR A 145 -8.56 -12.14 8.63
C THR A 145 -9.44 -10.93 8.33
N LEU A 146 -10.42 -11.05 7.42
CA LEU A 146 -11.36 -9.97 7.12
C LEU A 146 -12.16 -9.54 8.35
N SER A 147 -12.62 -10.48 9.19
CA SER A 147 -13.30 -10.14 10.46
C SER A 147 -12.41 -9.38 11.44
N THR A 148 -11.10 -9.66 11.44
CA THR A 148 -10.13 -8.89 12.23
C THR A 148 -9.92 -7.49 11.64
N LEU A 149 -9.75 -7.40 10.33
CA LEU A 149 -9.59 -6.13 9.62
C LEU A 149 -10.83 -5.23 9.75
N GLU A 150 -12.03 -5.79 9.78
CA GLU A 150 -13.26 -5.03 10.03
C GLU A 150 -13.21 -4.30 11.38
N LYS A 151 -12.73 -4.96 12.45
CA LYS A 151 -12.52 -4.31 13.74
C LYS A 151 -11.48 -3.20 13.66
N TRP A 152 -10.43 -3.37 12.87
CA TRP A 152 -9.36 -2.40 12.69
C TRP A 152 -9.76 -1.17 11.86
N THR A 153 -10.88 -1.18 11.16
CA THR A 153 -11.41 0.03 10.51
C THR A 153 -11.74 1.14 11.50
N ARG A 154 -11.91 0.81 12.79
CA ARG A 154 -12.22 1.74 13.87
C ARG A 154 -11.07 1.93 14.86
N ASP A 155 -9.87 1.49 14.50
CA ASP A 155 -8.69 1.65 15.35
C ASP A 155 -8.35 3.13 15.52
N SER A 156 -7.90 3.53 16.71
CA SER A 156 -7.45 4.91 16.95
C SER A 156 -6.24 5.29 16.11
N ASN A 157 -5.37 4.34 15.80
CA ASN A 157 -4.17 4.57 14.99
C ASN A 157 -4.48 4.50 13.49
N HIS A 158 -4.22 5.58 12.78
CA HIS A 158 -4.51 5.70 11.34
C HIS A 158 -3.68 4.76 10.45
N HIS A 159 -2.48 4.36 10.88
CA HIS A 159 -1.68 3.36 10.15
C HIS A 159 -2.40 2.00 10.16
N VAL A 160 -3.03 1.63 11.28
CA VAL A 160 -3.82 0.40 11.40
C VAL A 160 -5.07 0.49 10.51
N ARG A 161 -5.78 1.62 10.51
CA ARG A 161 -6.92 1.83 9.60
C ARG A 161 -6.49 1.79 8.13
N ARG A 162 -5.35 2.41 7.80
CA ARG A 162 -4.79 2.35 6.43
C ARG A 162 -4.41 0.93 6.02
N LEU A 163 -3.84 0.13 6.93
CA LEU A 163 -3.49 -1.26 6.63
C LEU A 163 -4.69 -2.06 6.16
N VAL A 164 -5.89 -1.81 6.69
CA VAL A 164 -7.11 -2.50 6.26
C VAL A 164 -7.35 -2.36 4.77
N SER A 165 -7.26 -1.14 4.24
CA SER A 165 -7.44 -0.91 2.81
C SER A 165 -6.21 -1.27 1.98
N GLU A 166 -5.00 -1.01 2.45
CA GLU A 166 -3.79 -1.28 1.67
C GLU A 166 -3.47 -2.78 1.60
N GLY A 167 -3.57 -3.49 2.74
CA GLY A 167 -3.32 -4.93 2.81
C GLY A 167 -4.30 -5.77 1.98
N THR A 168 -5.54 -5.27 1.80
CA THR A 168 -6.58 -5.96 1.01
C THR A 168 -6.57 -5.60 -0.48
N ARG A 169 -5.68 -4.74 -0.95
CA ARG A 169 -5.58 -4.38 -2.39
C ARG A 169 -5.37 -5.63 -3.22
N PRO A 170 -6.22 -5.91 -4.23
CA PRO A 170 -6.09 -7.12 -5.06
C PRO A 170 -4.72 -7.20 -5.77
N ARG A 171 -4.19 -6.04 -6.20
CA ARG A 171 -2.97 -5.90 -7.02
C ARG A 171 -1.97 -4.92 -6.39
N LEU A 172 -1.70 -5.09 -5.09
CA LEU A 172 -0.72 -4.26 -4.38
C LEU A 172 0.65 -4.35 -5.07
N PRO A 173 1.27 -3.22 -5.42
CA PRO A 173 2.62 -3.22 -6.01
C PRO A 173 3.63 -3.93 -5.12
N TRP A 174 4.54 -4.67 -5.73
CA TRP A 174 5.61 -5.47 -5.11
C TRP A 174 5.17 -6.64 -4.22
N ALA A 175 3.89 -6.71 -3.85
CA ALA A 175 3.33 -7.80 -3.04
C ALA A 175 2.81 -8.96 -3.90
N MET A 176 2.60 -10.12 -3.27
CA MET A 176 1.82 -11.18 -3.87
C MET A 176 0.39 -10.70 -4.16
N GLN A 177 -0.20 -11.10 -5.28
CA GLN A 177 -1.59 -10.78 -5.58
C GLN A 177 -2.55 -11.55 -4.65
N LEU A 178 -3.79 -11.07 -4.53
CA LEU A 178 -4.89 -11.75 -3.88
C LEU A 178 -5.89 -12.23 -4.95
N PRO A 179 -5.68 -13.41 -5.56
CA PRO A 179 -6.45 -13.85 -6.73
C PRO A 179 -7.96 -13.92 -6.47
N ALA A 180 -8.36 -14.30 -5.26
CA ALA A 180 -9.76 -14.34 -4.87
C ALA A 180 -10.42 -12.95 -4.97
N PHE A 181 -9.73 -11.89 -4.54
CA PHE A 181 -10.25 -10.51 -4.60
C PHE A 181 -10.07 -9.87 -5.98
N VAL A 182 -9.14 -10.36 -6.80
CA VAL A 182 -9.09 -10.04 -8.23
C VAL A 182 -10.33 -10.60 -8.93
N LYS A 183 -10.71 -11.84 -8.63
CA LYS A 183 -11.88 -12.50 -9.21
C LYS A 183 -13.21 -11.91 -8.70
N ASP A 184 -13.33 -11.72 -7.39
CA ASP A 184 -14.50 -11.09 -6.76
C ASP A 184 -14.09 -10.18 -5.58
N PRO A 185 -14.15 -8.86 -5.75
CA PRO A 185 -13.82 -7.91 -4.71
C PRO A 185 -14.94 -7.71 -3.66
N ALA A 186 -16.10 -8.37 -3.81
CA ALA A 186 -17.23 -8.17 -2.90
C ALA A 186 -16.87 -8.29 -1.40
N PRO A 187 -16.01 -9.24 -0.96
CA PRO A 187 -15.69 -9.39 0.45
C PRO A 187 -14.92 -8.21 1.06
N ILE A 188 -14.21 -7.41 0.27
CA ILE A 188 -13.43 -6.27 0.77
C ILE A 188 -14.15 -4.93 0.63
N LEU A 189 -15.22 -4.84 -0.18
CA LEU A 189 -15.96 -3.59 -0.37
C LEU A 189 -16.55 -3.00 0.93
N PRO A 190 -17.09 -3.80 1.88
CA PRO A 190 -17.57 -3.25 3.15
C PRO A 190 -16.48 -2.52 3.94
N LEU A 191 -15.24 -3.01 3.92
CA LEU A 191 -14.10 -2.36 4.59
C LEU A 191 -13.81 -1.00 3.97
N LEU A 192 -13.85 -0.89 2.64
CA LEU A 192 -13.64 0.37 1.92
C LEU A 192 -14.79 1.35 2.17
N GLU A 193 -16.04 0.85 2.29
CA GLU A 193 -17.20 1.65 2.64
C GLU A 193 -17.06 2.28 4.03
N MET A 194 -16.52 1.53 5.00
CA MET A 194 -16.29 2.03 6.36
C MET A 194 -15.19 3.11 6.42
N LEU A 195 -14.20 3.04 5.52
CA LEU A 195 -13.02 3.92 5.51
C LEU A 195 -13.11 5.09 4.52
N LYS A 196 -14.15 5.17 3.69
CA LYS A 196 -14.26 6.19 2.63
C LYS A 196 -14.28 7.64 3.12
N ASP A 197 -14.70 7.86 4.36
CA ASP A 197 -14.78 9.16 5.01
C ASP A 197 -13.85 9.29 6.21
N ASP A 198 -12.80 8.47 6.25
CA ASP A 198 -11.77 8.57 7.30
C ASP A 198 -11.25 10.01 7.39
N GLU A 199 -10.97 10.47 8.59
CA GLU A 199 -10.43 11.81 8.83
C GLU A 199 -9.06 12.01 8.19
N GLU A 200 -8.26 10.92 8.07
CA GLU A 200 -6.92 10.95 7.51
C GLU A 200 -6.89 10.82 5.98
N GLU A 201 -6.27 11.78 5.29
CA GLU A 201 -6.09 11.71 3.83
C GLU A 201 -5.28 10.47 3.42
N TYR A 202 -4.33 10.07 4.25
CA TYR A 202 -3.50 8.89 4.03
C TYR A 202 -4.33 7.60 3.93
N VAL A 203 -5.34 7.45 4.80
CA VAL A 203 -6.29 6.33 4.75
C VAL A 203 -7.18 6.43 3.51
N ARG A 204 -7.77 7.60 3.25
CA ARG A 204 -8.64 7.82 2.08
C ARG A 204 -7.91 7.58 0.75
N ARG A 205 -6.62 7.94 0.67
CA ARG A 205 -5.77 7.69 -0.50
C ARG A 205 -5.58 6.19 -0.73
N SER A 206 -5.39 5.41 0.33
CA SER A 206 -5.29 3.94 0.25
C SER A 206 -6.59 3.31 -0.23
N VAL A 207 -7.74 3.76 0.30
CA VAL A 207 -9.08 3.34 -0.19
C VAL A 207 -9.22 3.60 -1.69
N ALA A 208 -8.84 4.79 -2.14
CA ALA A 208 -8.88 5.14 -3.57
C ALA A 208 -7.96 4.26 -4.42
N ASN A 209 -6.77 3.92 -3.93
CA ASN A 209 -5.85 3.01 -4.61
C ASN A 209 -6.41 1.60 -4.71
N ASN A 210 -7.07 1.10 -3.65
CA ASN A 210 -7.73 -0.20 -3.65
C ASN A 210 -8.84 -0.26 -4.71
N LEU A 211 -9.74 0.73 -4.72
CA LEU A 211 -10.77 0.82 -5.76
C LEU A 211 -10.19 0.93 -7.17
N ASN A 212 -9.07 1.66 -7.34
CA ASN A 212 -8.41 1.74 -8.64
C ASN A 212 -7.78 0.40 -9.07
N ASP A 213 -7.34 -0.44 -8.13
CA ASP A 213 -6.92 -1.81 -8.45
C ASP A 213 -8.13 -2.66 -8.86
N ILE A 214 -9.25 -2.58 -8.13
CA ILE A 214 -10.50 -3.25 -8.48
C ILE A 214 -11.02 -2.81 -9.87
N ALA A 215 -10.85 -1.54 -10.22
CA ALA A 215 -11.29 -0.97 -11.49
C ALA A 215 -10.65 -1.63 -12.72
N LYS A 216 -9.49 -2.25 -12.57
CA LYS A 216 -8.79 -2.93 -13.67
C LYS A 216 -9.55 -4.16 -14.15
N ASP A 217 -10.23 -4.87 -13.24
CA ASP A 217 -10.92 -6.12 -13.49
C ASP A 217 -12.46 -5.93 -13.44
N HIS A 218 -12.96 -4.97 -12.67
CA HIS A 218 -14.39 -4.72 -12.42
C HIS A 218 -14.79 -3.25 -12.65
N PRO A 219 -14.61 -2.70 -13.86
CA PRO A 219 -14.83 -1.28 -14.16
C PRO A 219 -16.26 -0.81 -13.86
N ASP A 220 -17.27 -1.61 -14.22
CA ASP A 220 -18.68 -1.28 -14.01
C ASP A 220 -19.06 -1.24 -12.52
N ARG A 221 -18.48 -2.13 -11.71
CA ARG A 221 -18.68 -2.16 -10.26
C ARG A 221 -18.14 -0.89 -9.62
N VAL A 222 -16.93 -0.47 -10.01
CA VAL A 222 -16.34 0.78 -9.52
C VAL A 222 -17.11 2.00 -9.98
N ALA A 223 -17.60 2.03 -11.22
CA ALA A 223 -18.46 3.11 -11.72
C ALA A 223 -19.76 3.24 -10.89
N LYS A 224 -20.38 2.13 -10.51
CA LYS A 224 -21.57 2.11 -9.65
C LYS A 224 -21.24 2.67 -8.25
N ILE A 225 -20.15 2.20 -7.64
CA ILE A 225 -19.66 2.69 -6.33
C ILE A 225 -19.38 4.19 -6.40
N ALA A 226 -18.70 4.65 -7.44
CA ALA A 226 -18.39 6.07 -7.63
C ALA A 226 -19.66 6.93 -7.67
N GLY A 227 -20.68 6.50 -8.40
CA GLY A 227 -21.97 7.21 -8.43
C GLY A 227 -22.67 7.25 -7.06
N GLN A 228 -22.63 6.15 -6.30
CA GLN A 228 -23.18 6.09 -4.95
C GLN A 228 -22.41 6.99 -3.98
N TRP A 229 -21.10 6.98 -4.03
CA TRP A 229 -20.26 7.75 -3.13
C TRP A 229 -20.24 9.26 -3.43
N LEU A 230 -20.58 9.65 -4.64
CA LEU A 230 -20.70 11.06 -5.02
C LEU A 230 -22.00 11.71 -4.55
N ALA A 231 -23.04 10.94 -4.26
CA ALA A 231 -24.28 11.45 -3.72
C ALA A 231 -24.06 12.10 -2.35
N GLY A 232 -24.26 13.41 -2.24
CA GLY A 232 -24.01 14.17 -1.01
C GLY A 232 -22.53 14.23 -0.56
N ALA A 233 -21.58 14.00 -1.47
CA ALA A 233 -20.18 13.85 -1.15
C ALA A 233 -19.53 15.15 -0.66
N SER A 234 -18.74 15.04 0.43
CA SER A 234 -17.79 16.07 0.86
C SER A 234 -16.72 16.34 -0.21
N LYS A 235 -15.97 17.42 -0.05
CA LYS A 235 -14.82 17.72 -0.92
C LYS A 235 -13.79 16.59 -0.93
N ASP A 236 -13.53 16.00 0.22
CA ASP A 236 -12.54 14.92 0.37
C ASP A 236 -13.01 13.62 -0.27
N ARG A 237 -14.30 13.27 -0.10
CA ARG A 237 -14.87 12.10 -0.79
C ARG A 237 -14.85 12.28 -2.30
N LYS A 238 -15.11 13.49 -2.83
CA LYS A 238 -14.96 13.79 -4.26
C LYS A 238 -13.53 13.57 -4.74
N LYS A 239 -12.52 14.03 -3.98
CA LYS A 239 -11.10 13.76 -4.28
C LYS A 239 -10.81 12.26 -4.31
N LEU A 240 -11.28 11.52 -3.29
CA LEU A 240 -11.12 10.06 -3.22
C LEU A 240 -11.69 9.38 -4.46
N VAL A 241 -12.95 9.69 -4.83
CA VAL A 241 -13.62 9.06 -5.97
C VAL A 241 -12.90 9.35 -7.29
N ASN A 242 -12.48 10.60 -7.52
CA ASN A 242 -11.70 10.96 -8.70
C ASN A 242 -10.38 10.17 -8.77
N HIS A 243 -9.67 10.06 -7.62
CA HIS A 243 -8.42 9.29 -7.56
C HIS A 243 -8.65 7.79 -7.80
N ALA A 244 -9.73 7.23 -7.26
CA ALA A 244 -10.14 5.84 -7.48
C ALA A 244 -10.45 5.55 -8.96
N CYS A 245 -11.06 6.50 -9.64
CA CYS A 245 -11.48 6.37 -11.03
C CYS A 245 -10.39 6.75 -12.06
N ARG A 246 -9.19 7.19 -11.65
CA ARG A 246 -8.18 7.76 -12.56
C ARG A 246 -7.82 6.86 -13.76
N THR A 247 -7.76 5.55 -13.57
CA THR A 247 -7.50 4.60 -14.65
C THR A 247 -8.67 4.50 -15.62
N LEU A 248 -9.90 4.52 -15.10
CA LEU A 248 -11.13 4.46 -15.91
C LEU A 248 -11.36 5.77 -16.67
N ILE A 249 -11.02 6.90 -16.08
CA ILE A 249 -11.04 8.22 -16.74
C ILE A 249 -10.08 8.20 -17.93
N LYS A 250 -8.82 7.78 -17.73
CA LYS A 250 -7.82 7.66 -18.80
C LYS A 250 -8.24 6.72 -19.93
N LYS A 251 -9.03 5.68 -19.61
CA LYS A 251 -9.56 4.72 -20.58
C LYS A 251 -10.86 5.19 -21.25
N GLY A 252 -11.40 6.35 -20.88
CA GLY A 252 -12.66 6.84 -21.41
C GLY A 252 -13.87 5.97 -21.05
N HIS A 253 -13.86 5.31 -19.87
CA HIS A 253 -14.94 4.39 -19.48
C HIS A 253 -16.25 5.13 -19.27
N GLN A 254 -17.22 4.93 -20.21
CA GLN A 254 -18.44 5.74 -20.33
C GLN A 254 -19.29 5.78 -19.06
N LYS A 255 -19.50 4.63 -18.38
CA LYS A 255 -20.27 4.57 -17.14
C LYS A 255 -19.61 5.35 -16.01
N THR A 256 -18.28 5.32 -15.92
CA THR A 256 -17.52 6.10 -14.93
C THR A 256 -17.62 7.59 -15.24
N LEU A 257 -17.38 7.99 -16.49
CA LEU A 257 -17.50 9.40 -16.89
C LEU A 257 -18.88 9.96 -16.57
N LYS A 258 -19.95 9.19 -16.90
CA LYS A 258 -21.33 9.55 -16.55
C LYS A 258 -21.52 9.68 -15.03
N ALA A 259 -21.01 8.74 -14.24
CA ALA A 259 -21.09 8.78 -12.77
C ALA A 259 -20.38 10.01 -12.18
N LEU A 260 -19.27 10.45 -12.80
CA LEU A 260 -18.52 11.65 -12.42
C LEU A 260 -19.15 12.95 -12.94
N GLY A 261 -20.27 12.89 -13.64
CA GLY A 261 -21.00 14.06 -14.16
C GLY A 261 -20.53 14.50 -15.56
N TYR A 262 -19.65 13.76 -16.22
CA TYR A 262 -19.26 14.04 -17.60
C TYR A 262 -20.35 13.51 -18.54
N GLY A 263 -20.81 14.39 -19.44
CA GLY A 263 -21.67 14.03 -20.55
C GLY A 263 -20.91 13.79 -21.85
N PRO A 264 -21.60 13.44 -22.95
CA PRO A 264 -20.97 13.41 -24.25
C PRO A 264 -20.48 14.82 -24.60
N ALA A 265 -19.21 14.92 -25.04
CA ALA A 265 -18.63 16.18 -25.45
C ALA A 265 -19.43 16.74 -26.66
N ARG A 266 -20.02 17.92 -26.47
CA ARG A 266 -20.69 18.66 -27.53
C ARG A 266 -19.73 19.70 -28.08
N ILE A 267 -18.71 19.24 -28.77
CA ILE A 267 -17.67 20.06 -29.36
C ILE A 267 -17.48 19.71 -30.84
N GLU A 268 -17.13 20.70 -31.61
CA GLU A 268 -16.70 20.59 -33.00
C GLU A 268 -15.24 20.99 -33.13
N LEU A 269 -14.42 20.14 -33.73
CA LEU A 269 -13.04 20.46 -34.08
C LEU A 269 -13.04 21.33 -35.33
N LYS A 270 -12.77 22.61 -35.19
CA LYS A 270 -12.69 23.54 -36.32
C LYS A 270 -11.32 23.51 -37.01
N LYS A 271 -10.27 23.37 -36.22
CA LYS A 271 -8.91 23.40 -36.76
C LYS A 271 -7.96 22.59 -35.87
N LEU A 272 -7.13 21.81 -36.48
CA LEU A 272 -5.93 21.21 -35.89
C LEU A 272 -4.75 21.55 -36.80
N LYS A 273 -3.73 22.23 -36.27
CA LYS A 273 -2.49 22.54 -36.99
C LYS A 273 -1.31 22.05 -36.14
N ILE A 274 -0.53 21.15 -36.71
CA ILE A 274 0.72 20.70 -36.10
C ILE A 274 1.79 21.74 -36.47
N LEU A 275 2.46 22.29 -35.47
CA LEU A 275 3.48 23.32 -35.64
C LEU A 275 4.91 22.73 -35.70
N THR A 276 5.10 21.58 -35.06
CA THR A 276 6.40 20.89 -35.03
C THR A 276 6.45 19.82 -36.12
N ALA A 277 7.27 20.05 -37.16
CA ALA A 277 7.38 19.13 -38.30
C ALA A 277 8.08 17.80 -37.95
N ARG A 278 9.00 17.83 -37.01
CA ARG A 278 9.73 16.65 -36.49
C ARG A 278 9.91 16.80 -34.99
N VAL A 279 9.81 15.70 -34.27
CA VAL A 279 9.99 15.61 -32.79
C VAL A 279 11.04 14.55 -32.55
N ALA A 280 12.15 14.89 -31.89
CA ALA A 280 13.11 13.92 -31.37
C ALA A 280 12.73 13.53 -29.94
N PHE A 281 13.37 12.48 -29.42
CA PHE A 281 13.14 12.05 -28.02
C PHE A 281 13.58 13.19 -27.06
N GLY A 282 12.62 13.61 -26.23
CA GLY A 282 12.82 14.74 -25.31
C GLY A 282 12.32 16.10 -25.82
N ASP A 283 11.95 16.22 -27.06
CA ASP A 283 11.38 17.45 -27.63
C ASP A 283 9.87 17.56 -27.37
N ALA A 284 9.31 18.76 -27.50
CA ALA A 284 7.90 19.04 -27.39
C ALA A 284 7.19 19.01 -28.76
N LEU A 285 6.06 18.31 -28.85
CA LEU A 285 5.13 18.43 -29.97
C LEU A 285 4.26 19.67 -29.75
N LEU A 286 4.40 20.68 -30.62
CA LEU A 286 3.59 21.89 -30.62
C LEU A 286 2.47 21.79 -31.64
N PHE A 287 1.25 22.13 -31.23
CA PHE A 287 0.08 22.19 -32.13
C PHE A 287 -0.91 23.26 -31.68
N GLU A 288 -1.70 23.74 -32.62
CA GLU A 288 -2.85 24.62 -32.40
C GLU A 288 -4.13 23.82 -32.55
N LEU A 289 -5.04 23.93 -31.58
CA LEU A 289 -6.33 23.29 -31.59
C LEU A 289 -7.44 24.33 -31.41
N CYS A 290 -8.38 24.39 -32.33
CA CYS A 290 -9.57 25.25 -32.24
C CYS A 290 -10.79 24.36 -32.06
N LEU A 291 -11.43 24.45 -30.86
CA LEU A 291 -12.66 23.75 -30.52
C LEU A 291 -13.81 24.76 -30.38
N THR A 292 -14.98 24.41 -30.90
CA THR A 292 -16.21 25.20 -30.71
C THR A 292 -17.23 24.37 -29.95
N SER A 293 -17.78 24.94 -28.87
CA SER A 293 -18.88 24.29 -28.15
C SER A 293 -20.14 24.33 -29.01
N THR A 294 -20.77 23.18 -29.20
CA THR A 294 -22.11 23.04 -29.80
C THR A 294 -23.21 22.96 -28.76
N SER A 295 -22.85 23.09 -27.47
CA SER A 295 -23.80 23.06 -26.35
C SER A 295 -24.37 24.45 -26.09
N LYS A 296 -25.68 24.51 -25.76
CA LYS A 296 -26.35 25.74 -25.28
C LYS A 296 -26.04 26.09 -23.83
N LYS A 297 -25.39 25.17 -23.08
CA LYS A 297 -24.99 25.32 -21.68
C LYS A 297 -23.49 25.19 -21.55
N PRO A 298 -22.85 25.84 -20.57
CA PRO A 298 -21.47 25.61 -20.24
C PRO A 298 -21.19 24.12 -20.02
N GLN A 299 -20.10 23.63 -20.53
CA GLN A 299 -19.64 22.23 -20.33
C GLN A 299 -18.19 22.24 -19.90
N GLN A 300 -17.86 21.35 -18.98
CA GLN A 300 -16.49 21.12 -18.57
C GLN A 300 -15.87 20.07 -19.53
N ILE A 301 -14.77 20.43 -20.11
CA ILE A 301 -13.95 19.56 -20.96
C ILE A 301 -12.69 19.21 -20.17
N GLY A 302 -12.38 17.93 -20.04
CA GLY A 302 -11.18 17.39 -19.36
C GLY A 302 -10.34 16.57 -20.27
#